data_eb7477f01af541fdd8689c0ce1bc9c78
#
_entry.id   eb7477f01af541fdd8689c0ce1bc9c78
#
_cell.length_a   1.000
_cell.length_b   1.000
_cell.length_c   1.000
_cell.angle_alpha   90.00
_cell.angle_beta   90.00
_cell.angle_gamma   90.00
#
_symmetry.space_group_name_H-M   'P 1'
#
loop_
_entity.id
_entity.type
_entity.pdbx_description
1 polymer ?
#
loop_
_entity_poly.entity_id
_entity_poly.type
_entity_poly.pdbx_seq_one_letter_code
_entity_poly.pdbx_strand_id
1 'polypeptide(L)'
;MSITNTIYSSKMLCWLYCKVSQLRYLGFKQEVERRSRLDLFDYKGIAKPLPKCYFEINTDNNCFGIGWSLRQYAGVKKSYCNALVEHGYFFGTYVQEVEKKTFTKNLLTFGDVRKAHIEAVVKDKDVYPIGPYIHYAPDYYDEERFAEEKKRLGRTLLVFFSHSGTGESVSFDLDALIERINSIRKDFQTVVISLFWSDINPEIEKRLKAEGYLIFSSGHRYDYYFLSRQKTMIKLADMTMSNSTGTHLAYCSYLNKPHWIVRQEIKTKALNKAGEGNMAISEMMSKDVVNQQENEELYQAFAEYEESLTNEQKRVCDKYFGLSYIRTKEEIFSLIK
;
A
#
# COMPACT_ATOMS: atom_id res chain seq x y z
N MET A 1 8.85 -6.71 28.90
CA MET A 1 8.15 -5.84 27.91
C MET A 1 9.18 -5.43 26.87
N SER A 2 8.89 -5.57 25.58
CA SER A 2 9.85 -5.13 24.53
C SER A 2 10.04 -3.61 24.61
N ILE A 3 11.27 -3.11 24.42
CA ILE A 3 11.58 -1.66 24.36
C ILE A 3 10.66 -0.95 23.36
N THR A 4 10.37 -1.59 22.22
CA THR A 4 9.49 -1.08 21.18
C THR A 4 8.06 -0.85 21.71
N ASN A 5 7.51 -1.78 22.49
CA ASN A 5 6.17 -1.64 23.07
C ASN A 5 6.09 -0.50 24.10
N THR A 6 7.16 -0.25 24.85
CA THR A 6 7.24 0.90 25.77
C THR A 6 7.25 2.23 25.01
N ILE A 7 7.92 2.28 23.85
CA ILE A 7 7.92 3.48 23.01
C ILE A 7 6.50 3.73 22.47
N TYR A 8 5.83 2.75 21.91
CA TYR A 8 4.49 2.90 21.31
C TYR A 8 3.42 3.38 22.31
N SER A 9 3.54 3.03 23.58
CA SER A 9 2.58 3.42 24.62
C SER A 9 2.77 4.84 25.15
N SER A 10 3.81 5.55 24.76
CA SER A 10 4.14 6.88 25.28
C SER A 10 4.28 7.92 24.17
N LYS A 11 3.38 8.92 24.16
CA LYS A 11 3.44 10.05 23.22
C LYS A 11 4.79 10.77 23.29
N MET A 12 5.32 10.98 24.49
CA MET A 12 6.59 11.67 24.71
C MET A 12 7.77 10.88 24.12
N LEU A 13 7.81 9.55 24.34
CA LEU A 13 8.87 8.69 23.78
C LEU A 13 8.79 8.61 22.26
N CYS A 14 7.59 8.48 21.70
CA CYS A 14 7.38 8.54 20.25
C CYS A 14 7.84 9.88 19.66
N TRP A 15 7.49 10.99 20.30
CA TRP A 15 7.91 12.32 19.88
C TRP A 15 9.44 12.46 19.94
N LEU A 16 10.08 12.04 21.04
CA LEU A 16 11.53 12.07 21.18
C LEU A 16 12.21 11.22 20.12
N TYR A 17 11.71 10.01 19.87
CA TYR A 17 12.20 9.13 18.83
C TYR A 17 12.13 9.78 17.43
N CYS A 18 11.01 10.45 17.12
CA CYS A 18 10.89 11.21 15.87
C CYS A 18 11.93 12.33 15.79
N LYS A 19 12.13 13.11 16.86
CA LYS A 19 13.13 14.20 16.89
C LYS A 19 14.55 13.69 16.68
N VAL A 20 14.92 12.62 17.35
CA VAL A 20 16.25 11.98 17.18
C VAL A 20 16.43 11.49 15.74
N SER A 21 15.41 10.85 15.15
CA SER A 21 15.48 10.40 13.76
C SER A 21 15.63 11.56 12.76
N GLN A 22 14.94 12.68 12.99
CA GLN A 22 15.02 13.89 12.15
C GLN A 22 16.40 14.56 12.24
N LEU A 23 16.97 14.64 13.43
CA LEU A 23 18.33 15.17 13.64
C LEU A 23 19.38 14.29 12.96
N ARG A 24 19.19 12.99 12.97
CA ARG A 24 20.10 12.03 12.31
C ARG A 24 20.06 12.12 10.79
N TYR A 25 18.96 12.57 10.20
CA TYR A 25 18.73 12.59 8.76
C TYR A 25 18.21 13.95 8.25
N LEU A 26 19.02 15.00 8.44
CA LEU A 26 18.66 16.40 8.12
C LEU A 26 18.26 16.61 6.67
N GLY A 27 18.83 15.87 5.72
CA GLY A 27 18.52 15.99 4.28
C GLY A 27 17.28 15.22 3.80
N PHE A 28 16.53 14.56 4.70
CA PHE A 28 15.41 13.69 4.31
C PHE A 28 14.32 14.43 3.53
N LYS A 29 13.87 15.58 4.04
CA LYS A 29 12.81 16.37 3.37
C LYS A 29 13.22 16.84 1.99
N GLN A 30 14.46 17.32 1.85
CA GLN A 30 15.00 17.77 0.58
C GLN A 30 15.06 16.63 -0.44
N GLU A 31 15.43 15.43 0.01
CA GLU A 31 15.46 14.26 -0.86
C GLU A 31 14.05 13.81 -1.28
N VAL A 32 13.09 13.81 -0.37
CA VAL A 32 11.68 13.51 -0.71
C VAL A 32 11.11 14.57 -1.67
N GLU A 33 11.40 15.84 -1.43
CA GLU A 33 10.99 16.94 -2.33
C GLU A 33 11.66 16.84 -3.71
N ARG A 34 12.94 16.47 -3.78
CA ARG A 34 13.60 16.18 -5.05
C ARG A 34 12.89 15.06 -5.81
N ARG A 35 12.50 13.97 -5.11
CA ARG A 35 11.80 12.83 -5.72
C ARG A 35 10.40 13.17 -6.18
N SER A 36 9.72 14.13 -5.56
CA SER A 36 8.38 14.56 -5.98
C SER A 36 8.34 15.19 -7.36
N ARG A 37 9.50 15.56 -7.92
CA ARG A 37 9.66 16.17 -9.25
C ARG A 37 10.15 15.19 -10.31
N LEU A 38 10.46 13.93 -9.93
CA LEU A 38 10.89 12.91 -10.87
C LEU A 38 9.72 12.47 -11.75
N ASP A 39 10.05 12.04 -12.95
CA ASP A 39 9.07 11.36 -13.81
C ASP A 39 8.55 10.09 -13.15
N LEU A 40 7.28 9.76 -13.37
CA LEU A 40 6.63 8.58 -12.78
C LEU A 40 7.35 7.26 -13.12
N PHE A 41 8.02 7.22 -14.28
CA PHE A 41 8.80 6.08 -14.76
C PHE A 41 10.31 6.17 -14.45
N ASP A 42 10.76 7.21 -13.73
CA ASP A 42 12.11 7.19 -13.15
C ASP A 42 12.13 6.31 -11.88
N TYR A 43 11.73 5.04 -12.06
CA TYR A 43 11.65 4.08 -10.95
C TYR A 43 12.98 3.92 -10.20
N LYS A 44 14.14 4.08 -10.89
CA LYS A 44 15.46 3.99 -10.25
C LYS A 44 15.72 5.17 -9.30
N GLY A 45 15.34 6.37 -9.71
CA GLY A 45 15.44 7.56 -8.86
C GLY A 45 14.46 7.54 -7.69
N ILE A 46 13.24 7.11 -7.96
CA ILE A 46 12.14 7.04 -7.00
C ILE A 46 12.37 5.94 -5.95
N ALA A 47 12.81 4.75 -6.36
CA ALA A 47 12.93 3.58 -5.50
C ALA A 47 14.22 3.52 -4.66
N LYS A 48 15.15 4.49 -4.80
CA LYS A 48 16.34 4.52 -3.94
C LYS A 48 15.95 4.41 -2.47
N PRO A 49 16.69 3.63 -1.65
CA PRO A 49 16.43 3.53 -0.23
C PRO A 49 16.39 4.91 0.45
N LEU A 50 15.43 5.10 1.34
CA LEU A 50 15.36 6.24 2.25
C LEU A 50 15.69 5.78 3.67
N PRO A 51 16.35 6.61 4.49
CA PRO A 51 16.57 6.30 5.88
C PRO A 51 15.26 6.27 6.66
N LYS A 52 15.24 5.57 7.80
CA LYS A 52 14.14 5.58 8.77
C LYS A 52 14.08 6.93 9.47
N CYS A 53 13.51 7.93 8.81
CA CYS A 53 13.28 9.26 9.37
C CYS A 53 11.79 9.46 9.59
N TYR A 54 11.37 9.63 10.83
CA TYR A 54 9.97 9.69 11.21
C TYR A 54 9.52 11.12 11.48
N PHE A 55 8.40 11.49 10.88
CA PHE A 55 7.69 12.75 11.13
C PHE A 55 6.36 12.52 11.84
N GLU A 56 5.72 11.41 11.55
CA GLU A 56 4.57 10.94 12.29
C GLU A 56 5.00 10.29 13.61
N ILE A 57 4.40 10.72 14.72
CA ILE A 57 4.70 10.16 16.05
C ILE A 57 4.20 8.72 16.19
N ASN A 58 3.15 8.33 15.48
CA ASN A 58 2.80 6.95 15.26
C ASN A 58 3.65 6.43 14.10
N THR A 59 4.51 5.44 14.35
CA THR A 59 5.53 5.00 13.40
C THR A 59 4.94 4.50 12.09
N ASP A 60 3.82 3.80 12.13
CA ASP A 60 3.16 3.23 10.96
C ASP A 60 2.57 4.29 10.02
N ASN A 61 2.16 5.44 10.56
CA ASN A 61 1.68 6.56 9.75
C ASN A 61 2.76 7.13 8.81
N ASN A 62 4.05 6.84 9.06
CA ASN A 62 5.13 7.21 8.15
C ASN A 62 5.22 6.31 6.91
N CYS A 63 4.53 5.15 6.92
CA CYS A 63 4.59 4.21 5.81
C CYS A 63 3.72 4.68 4.65
N PHE A 64 4.23 4.51 3.43
CA PHE A 64 3.51 4.71 2.18
C PHE A 64 2.91 6.12 1.97
N GLY A 65 3.34 7.11 2.77
CA GLY A 65 2.79 8.46 2.70
C GLY A 65 1.36 8.59 3.25
N ILE A 66 0.86 7.61 4.01
CA ILE A 66 -0.55 7.57 4.49
C ILE A 66 -0.83 8.76 5.42
N GLY A 67 -0.06 8.92 6.50
CA GLY A 67 -0.28 10.02 7.43
C GLY A 67 -0.09 11.40 6.79
N TRP A 68 0.87 11.52 5.87
CA TRP A 68 1.06 12.75 5.10
C TRP A 68 -0.17 13.05 4.21
N SER A 69 -0.68 12.06 3.47
CA SER A 69 -1.85 12.21 2.59
C SER A 69 -3.10 12.65 3.38
N LEU A 70 -3.38 12.01 4.51
CA LEU A 70 -4.51 12.36 5.38
C LEU A 70 -4.41 13.80 5.89
N ARG A 71 -3.22 14.24 6.30
CA ARG A 71 -2.99 15.63 6.74
C ARG A 71 -3.17 16.64 5.61
N GLN A 72 -2.65 16.33 4.41
CA GLN A 72 -2.85 17.20 3.22
C GLN A 72 -4.34 17.32 2.90
N TYR A 73 -5.05 16.20 2.84
CA TYR A 73 -6.49 16.16 2.55
C TYR A 73 -7.30 16.98 3.54
N ALA A 74 -7.04 16.80 4.83
CA ALA A 74 -7.77 17.45 5.92
C ALA A 74 -7.26 18.87 6.24
N GLY A 75 -6.19 19.36 5.63
CA GLY A 75 -5.62 20.69 5.93
C GLY A 75 -4.98 20.78 7.34
N VAL A 76 -4.51 19.68 7.90
CA VAL A 76 -3.87 19.65 9.23
C VAL A 76 -2.45 20.18 9.15
N LYS A 77 -2.18 21.32 9.81
CA LYS A 77 -0.85 21.98 9.84
C LYS A 77 0.19 21.30 10.73
N LYS A 78 -0.26 20.49 11.71
CA LYS A 78 0.68 19.71 12.55
C LYS A 78 1.49 18.73 11.70
N SER A 79 2.70 18.42 12.13
CA SER A 79 3.57 17.49 11.42
C SER A 79 3.20 16.00 11.60
N TYR A 80 2.14 15.71 12.36
CA TYR A 80 1.70 14.35 12.65
C TYR A 80 0.19 14.25 12.84
N CYS A 81 -0.36 13.06 12.61
CA CYS A 81 -1.73 12.69 12.94
C CYS A 81 -1.84 12.28 14.42
N ASN A 82 -2.89 12.74 15.12
CA ASN A 82 -3.19 12.31 16.48
C ASN A 82 -4.06 11.04 16.53
N ALA A 83 -3.95 10.23 15.50
CA ALA A 83 -4.56 8.91 15.36
C ALA A 83 -3.53 7.93 14.81
N LEU A 84 -3.64 6.65 15.11
CA LEU A 84 -2.90 5.61 14.40
C LEU A 84 -3.70 5.19 13.17
N VAL A 85 -3.04 5.07 12.03
CA VAL A 85 -3.62 4.54 10.80
C VAL A 85 -2.99 3.18 10.52
N GLU A 86 -3.80 2.17 10.32
CA GLU A 86 -3.33 0.86 9.91
C GLU A 86 -2.66 0.98 8.53
N HIS A 87 -1.40 0.53 8.37
CA HIS A 87 -0.61 0.85 7.17
C HIS A 87 -0.90 -0.01 5.93
N GLY A 88 -1.82 -0.95 6.02
CA GLY A 88 -2.30 -1.82 4.96
C GLY A 88 -3.50 -2.63 5.44
N TYR A 89 -4.19 -3.33 4.55
CA TYR A 89 -5.26 -4.23 4.93
C TYR A 89 -4.66 -5.56 5.42
N PHE A 90 -5.07 -6.00 6.59
CA PHE A 90 -4.74 -7.31 7.15
C PHE A 90 -5.98 -8.19 7.14
N PHE A 91 -5.89 -9.30 6.42
CA PHE A 91 -6.94 -10.30 6.39
C PHE A 91 -6.99 -11.09 7.71
N GLY A 92 -8.20 -11.49 8.11
CA GLY A 92 -8.43 -12.30 9.31
C GLY A 92 -8.28 -11.54 10.61
N THR A 93 -8.12 -12.32 11.69
CA THR A 93 -8.22 -11.83 13.06
C THR A 93 -6.94 -11.22 13.63
N TYR A 94 -5.86 -11.21 12.87
CA TYR A 94 -4.57 -10.65 13.33
C TYR A 94 -4.67 -9.15 13.57
N VAL A 95 -4.23 -8.71 14.74
CA VAL A 95 -4.09 -7.30 15.15
C VAL A 95 -2.66 -7.04 15.59
N GLN A 96 -2.02 -6.02 15.03
CA GLN A 96 -0.63 -5.73 15.27
C GLN A 96 -0.38 -5.21 16.70
N GLU A 97 0.84 -5.40 17.20
CA GLU A 97 1.23 -4.90 18.53
C GLU A 97 1.20 -3.36 18.62
N VAL A 98 1.46 -2.65 17.51
CA VAL A 98 1.37 -1.19 17.49
C VAL A 98 -0.07 -0.71 17.69
N GLU A 99 -1.05 -1.41 17.15
CA GLU A 99 -2.49 -1.11 17.34
C GLU A 99 -2.92 -1.33 18.78
N LYS A 100 -2.44 -2.42 19.40
CA LYS A 100 -2.74 -2.75 20.79
C LYS A 100 -2.09 -1.79 21.79
N LYS A 101 -0.88 -1.27 21.47
CA LYS A 101 -0.03 -0.54 22.41
C LYS A 101 0.06 0.97 22.17
N THR A 102 -0.45 1.48 21.04
CA THR A 102 -0.39 2.91 20.73
C THR A 102 -0.99 3.76 21.85
N PHE A 103 -0.38 4.92 22.10
CA PHE A 103 -0.88 5.92 23.03
C PHE A 103 -2.11 6.67 22.50
N THR A 104 -2.38 6.61 21.19
CA THR A 104 -3.52 7.30 20.58
C THR A 104 -4.84 6.60 20.87
N LYS A 105 -5.90 7.40 21.01
CA LYS A 105 -7.25 6.91 21.23
C LYS A 105 -7.88 6.40 19.92
N ASN A 106 -7.68 7.16 18.84
CA ASN A 106 -8.28 6.87 17.55
C ASN A 106 -7.41 5.91 16.72
N LEU A 107 -8.03 4.87 16.19
CA LEU A 107 -7.51 3.91 15.23
C LEU A 107 -8.29 4.06 13.92
N LEU A 108 -7.60 4.27 12.81
CA LEU A 108 -8.21 4.40 11.47
C LEU A 108 -7.92 3.16 10.65
N THR A 109 -8.94 2.59 10.03
CA THR A 109 -8.86 1.37 9.22
C THR A 109 -9.76 1.46 7.99
N PHE A 110 -9.90 0.37 7.23
CA PHE A 110 -10.62 0.33 5.96
C PHE A 110 -12.14 0.30 6.13
N GLY A 111 -12.70 -0.83 6.54
CA GLY A 111 -14.14 -1.08 6.60
C GLY A 111 -14.57 -1.77 7.88
N ASP A 112 -15.86 -2.11 7.98
CA ASP A 112 -16.45 -2.66 9.20
C ASP A 112 -15.94 -4.06 9.54
N VAL A 113 -15.59 -4.89 8.55
CA VAL A 113 -15.01 -6.23 8.82
C VAL A 113 -13.70 -6.07 9.58
N ARG A 114 -12.80 -5.22 9.08
CA ARG A 114 -11.52 -4.99 9.74
C ARG A 114 -11.69 -4.29 11.10
N LYS A 115 -12.61 -3.32 11.18
CA LYS A 115 -12.99 -2.70 12.46
C LYS A 115 -13.40 -3.76 13.49
N ALA A 116 -14.28 -4.68 13.12
CA ALA A 116 -14.75 -5.72 14.04
C ALA A 116 -13.60 -6.62 14.54
N HIS A 117 -12.65 -6.99 13.68
CA HIS A 117 -11.47 -7.75 14.09
C HIS A 117 -10.57 -6.98 15.08
N ILE A 118 -10.36 -5.68 14.85
CA ILE A 118 -9.60 -4.85 15.77
C ILE A 118 -10.32 -4.71 17.11
N GLU A 119 -11.60 -4.37 17.10
CA GLU A 119 -12.43 -4.20 18.31
C GLU A 119 -12.60 -5.49 19.13
N ALA A 120 -12.49 -6.66 18.49
CA ALA A 120 -12.48 -7.93 19.22
C ALA A 120 -11.28 -8.05 20.17
N VAL A 121 -10.13 -7.46 19.82
CA VAL A 121 -8.86 -7.55 20.54
C VAL A 121 -8.55 -6.29 21.35
N VAL A 122 -8.82 -5.10 20.78
CA VAL A 122 -8.46 -3.79 21.34
C VAL A 122 -9.73 -3.13 21.89
N LYS A 123 -9.84 -3.02 23.22
CA LYS A 123 -11.06 -2.55 23.91
C LYS A 123 -11.02 -1.10 24.37
N ASP A 124 -9.86 -0.48 24.36
CA ASP A 124 -9.60 0.85 24.90
C ASP A 124 -9.42 1.94 23.83
N LYS A 125 -9.64 1.59 22.56
CA LYS A 125 -9.53 2.48 21.40
C LYS A 125 -10.88 2.65 20.70
N ASP A 126 -11.02 3.79 20.02
CA ASP A 126 -12.13 4.07 19.13
C ASP A 126 -11.70 3.77 17.69
N VAL A 127 -12.32 2.80 17.03
CA VAL A 127 -11.93 2.35 15.69
C VAL A 127 -12.86 2.94 14.63
N TYR A 128 -12.30 3.65 13.68
CA TYR A 128 -13.03 4.37 12.65
C TYR A 128 -12.69 3.85 11.25
N PRO A 129 -13.67 3.29 10.52
CA PRO A 129 -13.52 3.01 9.10
C PRO A 129 -13.41 4.32 8.32
N ILE A 130 -12.42 4.38 7.41
CA ILE A 130 -12.20 5.54 6.53
C ILE A 130 -12.07 5.15 5.05
N GLY A 131 -12.27 3.88 4.71
CA GLY A 131 -12.16 3.38 3.35
C GLY A 131 -10.74 3.36 2.79
N PRO A 132 -10.58 3.21 1.47
CA PRO A 132 -9.28 3.12 0.82
C PRO A 132 -8.47 4.41 0.92
N TYR A 133 -7.28 4.34 1.47
CA TYR A 133 -6.41 5.50 1.72
C TYR A 133 -5.99 6.25 0.45
N ILE A 134 -6.04 5.59 -0.69
CA ILE A 134 -5.76 6.18 -2.00
C ILE A 134 -6.67 7.38 -2.32
N HIS A 135 -7.89 7.41 -1.75
CA HIS A 135 -8.81 8.56 -1.85
C HIS A 135 -8.15 9.84 -1.38
N TYR A 136 -7.49 9.79 -0.23
CA TYR A 136 -6.93 10.95 0.47
C TYR A 136 -5.60 11.43 -0.10
N ALA A 137 -4.96 10.64 -0.95
CA ALA A 137 -3.72 11.04 -1.60
C ALA A 137 -3.99 12.09 -2.69
N PRO A 138 -3.18 13.17 -2.78
CA PRO A 138 -3.24 14.06 -3.92
C PRO A 138 -2.79 13.34 -5.19
N ASP A 139 -3.21 13.83 -6.35
CA ASP A 139 -2.68 13.35 -7.62
C ASP A 139 -1.19 13.76 -7.75
N TYR A 140 -0.39 12.93 -8.41
CA TYR A 140 1.05 13.18 -8.60
C TYR A 140 1.31 14.11 -9.79
N TYR A 141 0.52 13.98 -10.84
CA TYR A 141 0.53 14.87 -12.00
C TYR A 141 -0.65 15.83 -11.94
N ASP A 142 -0.47 17.03 -12.48
CA ASP A 142 -1.58 17.91 -12.85
C ASP A 142 -2.35 17.34 -14.06
N GLU A 143 -3.44 18.01 -14.44
CA GLU A 143 -4.33 17.52 -15.50
C GLU A 143 -3.63 17.48 -16.87
N GLU A 144 -2.80 18.49 -17.18
CA GLU A 144 -2.08 18.58 -18.45
C GLU A 144 -1.08 17.43 -18.59
N ARG A 145 -0.21 17.25 -17.60
CA ARG A 145 0.78 16.18 -17.57
C ARG A 145 0.11 14.79 -17.56
N PHE A 146 -1.01 14.65 -16.84
CA PHE A 146 -1.77 13.40 -16.83
C PHE A 146 -2.31 13.06 -18.22
N ALA A 147 -2.89 14.06 -18.93
CA ALA A 147 -3.43 13.86 -20.27
C ALA A 147 -2.34 13.50 -21.30
N GLU A 148 -1.19 14.17 -21.23
CA GLU A 148 -0.02 13.85 -22.06
C GLU A 148 0.45 12.39 -21.82
N GLU A 149 0.58 12.01 -20.56
CA GLU A 149 1.06 10.69 -20.19
C GLU A 149 0.06 9.60 -20.58
N LYS A 150 -1.25 9.83 -20.39
CA LYS A 150 -2.29 8.91 -20.85
C LYS A 150 -2.28 8.73 -22.37
N LYS A 151 -2.06 9.79 -23.11
CA LYS A 151 -1.91 9.73 -24.59
C LYS A 151 -0.67 8.94 -25.00
N ARG A 152 0.46 9.12 -24.30
CA ARG A 152 1.71 8.41 -24.55
C ARG A 152 1.58 6.91 -24.31
N LEU A 153 0.94 6.53 -23.21
CA LEU A 153 0.78 5.13 -22.80
C LEU A 153 -0.31 4.39 -23.61
N GLY A 154 -1.33 5.12 -24.05
CA GLY A 154 -2.50 4.51 -24.68
C GLY A 154 -3.26 3.56 -23.76
N ARG A 155 -3.87 2.51 -24.30
CA ARG A 155 -4.54 1.47 -23.50
C ARG A 155 -3.48 0.68 -22.70
N THR A 156 -3.56 0.74 -21.38
CA THR A 156 -2.49 0.31 -20.48
C THR A 156 -2.95 -0.77 -19.52
N LEU A 157 -2.19 -1.88 -19.45
CA LEU A 157 -2.28 -2.89 -18.41
C LEU A 157 -1.25 -2.60 -17.30
N LEU A 158 -1.70 -2.44 -16.07
CA LEU A 158 -0.82 -2.32 -14.89
C LEU A 158 -0.83 -3.62 -14.09
N VAL A 159 0.34 -4.22 -13.91
CA VAL A 159 0.49 -5.49 -13.18
C VAL A 159 1.22 -5.26 -11.86
N PHE A 160 0.60 -5.67 -10.77
CA PHE A 160 1.20 -5.68 -9.44
C PHE A 160 1.80 -7.04 -9.12
N PHE A 161 3.11 -7.07 -8.90
CA PHE A 161 3.77 -8.27 -8.41
C PHE A 161 3.68 -8.35 -6.89
N SER A 162 3.53 -9.55 -6.36
CA SER A 162 3.77 -9.81 -4.94
C SER A 162 5.15 -9.34 -4.56
N HIS A 163 5.28 -8.70 -3.40
CA HIS A 163 6.49 -7.99 -3.02
C HIS A 163 7.06 -8.44 -1.68
N SER A 164 8.36 -8.23 -1.53
CA SER A 164 9.09 -8.52 -0.30
C SER A 164 8.71 -7.60 0.86
N GLY A 165 8.64 -8.17 2.05
CA GLY A 165 8.50 -7.44 3.30
C GLY A 165 9.84 -6.96 3.86
N THR A 166 9.83 -6.38 5.07
CA THR A 166 11.05 -5.97 5.76
C THR A 166 11.87 -7.19 6.22
N GLY A 167 13.04 -7.38 5.63
CA GLY A 167 13.93 -8.51 5.97
C GLY A 167 13.51 -9.84 5.36
N GLU A 168 12.65 -9.81 4.35
CA GLU A 168 12.19 -10.96 3.60
C GLU A 168 12.49 -10.80 2.13
N SER A 169 12.51 -11.91 1.40
CA SER A 169 12.41 -11.96 -0.06
C SER A 169 11.22 -12.81 -0.45
N VAL A 170 10.56 -12.41 -1.54
CA VAL A 170 9.43 -13.12 -2.13
C VAL A 170 9.84 -13.69 -3.47
N SER A 171 9.34 -14.89 -3.79
CA SER A 171 9.47 -15.52 -5.09
C SER A 171 8.17 -16.17 -5.53
N PHE A 172 7.94 -16.21 -6.84
CA PHE A 172 6.78 -16.80 -7.51
C PHE A 172 7.21 -17.24 -8.92
N ASP A 173 6.35 -17.92 -9.63
CA ASP A 173 6.62 -18.33 -11.01
C ASP A 173 6.46 -17.14 -11.97
N LEU A 174 7.58 -16.44 -12.22
CA LEU A 174 7.62 -15.27 -13.08
C LEU A 174 7.32 -15.62 -14.54
N ASP A 175 7.77 -16.77 -15.04
CA ASP A 175 7.56 -17.15 -16.44
C ASP A 175 6.10 -17.46 -16.69
N ALA A 176 5.44 -18.22 -15.82
CA ALA A 176 4.00 -18.45 -15.88
C ALA A 176 3.19 -17.14 -15.80
N LEU A 177 3.61 -16.17 -14.98
CA LEU A 177 2.96 -14.87 -14.90
C LEU A 177 3.13 -14.07 -16.20
N ILE A 178 4.31 -14.06 -16.79
CA ILE A 178 4.59 -13.43 -18.08
C ILE A 178 3.75 -14.06 -19.19
N GLU A 179 3.60 -15.38 -19.22
CA GLU A 179 2.73 -16.08 -20.16
C GLU A 179 1.27 -15.61 -20.04
N ARG A 180 0.76 -15.44 -18.82
CA ARG A 180 -0.59 -14.91 -18.59
C ARG A 180 -0.73 -13.44 -19.02
N ILE A 181 0.26 -12.60 -18.73
CA ILE A 181 0.28 -11.21 -19.23
C ILE A 181 0.25 -11.21 -20.77
N ASN A 182 1.09 -12.01 -21.40
CA ASN A 182 1.19 -12.09 -22.85
C ASN A 182 -0.08 -12.66 -23.53
N SER A 183 -0.86 -13.48 -22.82
CA SER A 183 -2.14 -14.01 -23.35
C SER A 183 -3.18 -12.91 -23.63
N ILE A 184 -3.12 -11.78 -22.91
CA ILE A 184 -4.02 -10.62 -23.07
C ILE A 184 -3.32 -9.38 -23.63
N ARG A 185 -2.00 -9.44 -23.86
CA ARG A 185 -1.18 -8.29 -24.26
C ARG A 185 -1.65 -7.58 -25.53
N LYS A 186 -2.20 -8.32 -26.48
CA LYS A 186 -2.71 -7.76 -27.75
C LYS A 186 -3.77 -6.67 -27.57
N ASP A 187 -4.44 -6.65 -26.43
CA ASP A 187 -5.51 -5.70 -26.11
C ASP A 187 -4.95 -4.39 -25.53
N PHE A 188 -3.62 -4.30 -25.31
CA PHE A 188 -2.97 -3.16 -24.65
C PHE A 188 -1.79 -2.64 -25.46
N GLN A 189 -1.66 -1.31 -25.57
CA GLN A 189 -0.51 -0.64 -26.17
C GLN A 189 0.69 -0.69 -25.24
N THR A 190 0.44 -0.60 -23.94
CA THR A 190 1.50 -0.58 -22.93
C THR A 190 1.20 -1.57 -21.80
N VAL A 191 2.22 -2.32 -21.40
CA VAL A 191 2.22 -3.12 -20.16
C VAL A 191 3.19 -2.48 -19.19
N VAL A 192 2.72 -2.18 -17.98
CA VAL A 192 3.50 -1.58 -16.89
C VAL A 192 3.55 -2.56 -15.73
N ILE A 193 4.75 -2.89 -15.27
CA ILE A 193 4.96 -3.73 -14.09
C ILE A 193 5.27 -2.85 -12.88
N SER A 194 4.42 -2.92 -11.87
CA SER A 194 4.63 -2.26 -10.58
C SER A 194 5.52 -3.10 -9.69
N LEU A 195 6.74 -2.62 -9.45
CA LEU A 195 7.71 -3.27 -8.56
C LEU A 195 7.83 -2.50 -7.25
N PHE A 196 7.90 -3.23 -6.16
CA PHE A 196 8.25 -2.65 -4.87
C PHE A 196 9.74 -2.29 -4.84
N TRP A 197 10.08 -1.23 -4.15
CA TRP A 197 11.43 -0.65 -4.19
C TRP A 197 12.57 -1.63 -3.86
N SER A 198 12.33 -2.61 -2.97
CA SER A 198 13.33 -3.60 -2.55
C SER A 198 13.50 -4.76 -3.53
N ASP A 199 12.55 -4.96 -4.45
CA ASP A 199 12.54 -6.09 -5.38
C ASP A 199 13.15 -5.72 -6.73
N ILE A 200 13.48 -4.44 -6.93
CA ILE A 200 14.16 -3.96 -8.15
C ILE A 200 15.61 -4.40 -8.12
N ASN A 201 15.97 -5.26 -9.07
CA ASN A 201 17.34 -5.75 -9.26
C ASN A 201 17.65 -5.93 -10.76
N PRO A 202 18.93 -6.03 -11.16
CA PRO A 202 19.31 -6.10 -12.57
C PRO A 202 18.72 -7.29 -13.34
N GLU A 203 18.46 -8.41 -12.68
CA GLU A 203 17.92 -9.62 -13.30
C GLU A 203 16.45 -9.42 -13.69
N ILE A 204 15.60 -8.97 -12.74
CA ILE A 204 14.21 -8.67 -13.01
C ILE A 204 14.07 -7.54 -14.04
N GLU A 205 14.91 -6.48 -13.94
CA GLU A 205 14.90 -5.39 -14.92
C GLU A 205 15.19 -5.89 -16.34
N LYS A 206 16.22 -6.72 -16.48
CA LYS A 206 16.61 -7.30 -17.78
C LYS A 206 15.47 -8.16 -18.35
N ARG A 207 14.87 -9.00 -17.53
CA ARG A 207 13.78 -9.89 -17.93
C ARG A 207 12.56 -9.12 -18.42
N LEU A 208 12.09 -8.13 -17.64
CA LEU A 208 10.92 -7.34 -17.99
C LEU A 208 11.13 -6.46 -19.22
N LYS A 209 12.33 -5.87 -19.36
CA LYS A 209 12.69 -5.09 -20.56
C LYS A 209 12.77 -5.93 -21.82
N ALA A 210 13.22 -7.19 -21.72
CA ALA A 210 13.22 -8.12 -22.85
C ALA A 210 11.80 -8.41 -23.38
N GLU A 211 10.80 -8.37 -22.50
CA GLU A 211 9.38 -8.45 -22.88
C GLU A 211 8.83 -7.12 -23.45
N GLY A 212 9.60 -6.03 -23.38
CA GLY A 212 9.14 -4.69 -23.76
C GLY A 212 8.18 -4.05 -22.75
N TYR A 213 8.19 -4.50 -21.49
CA TYR A 213 7.39 -3.90 -20.42
C TYR A 213 8.03 -2.67 -19.83
N LEU A 214 7.23 -1.70 -19.46
CA LEU A 214 7.66 -0.57 -18.64
C LEU A 214 7.70 -0.96 -17.16
N ILE A 215 8.64 -0.39 -16.43
CA ILE A 215 8.76 -0.61 -14.99
C ILE A 215 8.32 0.67 -14.27
N PHE A 216 7.48 0.49 -13.27
CA PHE A 216 7.01 1.53 -12.37
C PHE A 216 7.33 1.14 -10.92
N SER A 217 7.57 2.13 -10.07
CA SER A 217 7.61 1.97 -8.62
C SER A 217 6.96 3.15 -7.94
N SER A 218 6.12 2.89 -6.94
CA SER A 218 5.58 3.96 -6.08
C SER A 218 6.67 4.59 -5.19
N GLY A 219 7.84 3.94 -5.09
CA GLY A 219 8.99 4.42 -4.34
C GLY A 219 9.23 3.70 -3.03
N HIS A 220 10.16 4.25 -2.22
CA HIS A 220 10.48 3.70 -0.92
C HIS A 220 9.31 3.88 0.06
N ARG A 221 9.10 2.91 0.97
CA ARG A 221 7.98 2.91 1.92
C ARG A 221 7.88 4.17 2.81
N TYR A 222 8.94 4.92 3.01
CA TYR A 222 8.94 6.19 3.77
C TYR A 222 8.85 7.44 2.88
N ASP A 223 8.58 7.28 1.59
CA ASP A 223 8.35 8.40 0.68
C ASP A 223 6.92 8.94 0.83
N TYR A 224 6.77 10.25 1.07
CA TYR A 224 5.46 10.88 1.24
C TYR A 224 4.57 10.78 0.01
N TYR A 225 5.15 10.74 -1.18
CA TYR A 225 4.43 10.69 -2.45
C TYR A 225 4.15 9.27 -2.95
N PHE A 226 4.38 8.25 -2.10
CA PHE A 226 4.14 6.86 -2.47
C PHE A 226 2.70 6.63 -2.96
N LEU A 227 1.69 6.99 -2.14
CA LEU A 227 0.27 6.85 -2.53
C LEU A 227 -0.10 7.74 -3.71
N SER A 228 0.45 8.95 -3.82
CA SER A 228 0.18 9.85 -4.95
C SER A 228 0.63 9.26 -6.28
N ARG A 229 1.82 8.67 -6.32
CA ARG A 229 2.33 7.98 -7.51
C ARG A 229 1.51 6.75 -7.84
N GLN A 230 1.17 5.94 -6.83
CA GLN A 230 0.33 4.75 -7.01
C GLN A 230 -1.06 5.12 -7.55
N LYS A 231 -1.70 6.15 -6.98
CA LYS A 231 -2.98 6.68 -7.44
C LYS A 231 -2.92 7.11 -8.91
N THR A 232 -1.92 7.90 -9.27
CA THR A 232 -1.77 8.39 -10.64
C THR A 232 -1.52 7.24 -11.62
N MET A 233 -0.66 6.26 -11.26
CA MET A 233 -0.42 5.11 -12.13
C MET A 233 -1.68 4.25 -12.30
N ILE A 234 -2.44 3.99 -11.24
CA ILE A 234 -3.72 3.26 -11.35
C ILE A 234 -4.72 4.04 -12.20
N LYS A 235 -4.80 5.37 -12.07
CA LYS A 235 -5.68 6.21 -12.93
C LYS A 235 -5.28 6.13 -14.41
N LEU A 236 -3.98 6.10 -14.73
CA LEU A 236 -3.45 5.96 -16.08
C LEU A 236 -3.77 4.60 -16.71
N ALA A 237 -3.85 3.54 -15.91
CA ALA A 237 -4.18 2.20 -16.37
C ALA A 237 -5.65 2.09 -16.80
N ASP A 238 -5.92 1.23 -17.79
CA ASP A 238 -7.27 0.85 -18.21
C ASP A 238 -7.70 -0.46 -17.57
N MET A 239 -6.73 -1.32 -17.30
CA MET A 239 -6.90 -2.58 -16.58
C MET A 239 -5.75 -2.80 -15.62
N THR A 240 -6.03 -3.54 -14.56
CA THR A 240 -5.03 -3.92 -13.56
C THR A 240 -5.02 -5.43 -13.36
N MET A 241 -3.87 -5.97 -12.95
CA MET A 241 -3.66 -7.39 -12.72
C MET A 241 -2.74 -7.61 -11.53
N SER A 242 -2.87 -8.73 -10.84
CA SER A 242 -1.93 -9.14 -9.79
C SER A 242 -1.79 -10.66 -9.72
N ASN A 243 -0.77 -11.15 -9.00
CA ASN A 243 -0.59 -12.57 -8.74
C ASN A 243 -1.02 -12.98 -7.31
N SER A 244 -1.56 -12.03 -6.54
CA SER A 244 -2.11 -12.28 -5.19
C SER A 244 -3.11 -11.21 -4.79
N THR A 245 -3.85 -11.44 -3.71
CA THR A 245 -4.67 -10.42 -3.02
C THR A 245 -3.79 -9.43 -2.27
N GLY A 246 -4.33 -8.24 -1.96
CA GLY A 246 -3.63 -7.22 -1.17
C GLY A 246 -4.31 -5.86 -1.22
N THR A 247 -3.73 -4.89 -0.54
CA THR A 247 -4.29 -3.52 -0.45
C THR A 247 -4.44 -2.83 -1.81
N HIS A 248 -3.63 -3.18 -2.80
CA HIS A 248 -3.75 -2.66 -4.18
C HIS A 248 -5.13 -2.94 -4.79
N LEU A 249 -5.76 -4.06 -4.44
CA LEU A 249 -7.09 -4.42 -4.91
C LEU A 249 -8.16 -3.41 -4.44
N ALA A 250 -8.07 -2.97 -3.17
CA ALA A 250 -8.90 -1.88 -2.65
C ALA A 250 -8.76 -0.60 -3.48
N TYR A 251 -7.53 -0.27 -3.84
CA TYR A 251 -7.23 0.96 -4.58
C TYR A 251 -7.69 0.90 -6.03
N CYS A 252 -7.46 -0.22 -6.70
CA CYS A 252 -7.94 -0.44 -8.08
C CYS A 252 -9.47 -0.39 -8.14
N SER A 253 -10.14 -1.11 -7.25
CA SER A 253 -11.60 -1.16 -7.20
C SER A 253 -12.22 0.19 -6.85
N TYR A 254 -11.63 0.92 -5.89
CA TYR A 254 -12.06 2.28 -5.54
C TYR A 254 -11.95 3.25 -6.73
N LEU A 255 -10.88 3.15 -7.52
CA LEU A 255 -10.66 3.96 -8.72
C LEU A 255 -11.39 3.40 -9.96
N ASN A 256 -12.32 2.46 -9.75
CA ASN A 256 -13.15 1.81 -10.78
C ASN A 256 -12.33 1.19 -11.92
N LYS A 257 -11.20 0.56 -11.59
CA LYS A 257 -10.36 -0.16 -12.54
C LYS A 257 -10.68 -1.65 -12.49
N PRO A 258 -10.98 -2.28 -13.65
CA PRO A 258 -11.10 -3.73 -13.71
C PRO A 258 -9.80 -4.37 -13.25
N HIS A 259 -9.92 -5.49 -12.56
CA HIS A 259 -8.78 -6.19 -12.00
C HIS A 259 -8.92 -7.70 -12.20
N TRP A 260 -7.80 -8.35 -12.54
CA TRP A 260 -7.72 -9.80 -12.68
C TRP A 260 -6.64 -10.35 -11.76
N ILE A 261 -6.96 -11.35 -10.94
CA ILE A 261 -5.99 -12.04 -10.08
C ILE A 261 -5.60 -13.37 -10.73
N VAL A 262 -4.37 -13.45 -11.17
CA VAL A 262 -3.74 -14.71 -11.59
C VAL A 262 -3.06 -15.33 -10.38
N ARG A 263 -3.85 -16.06 -9.59
CA ARG A 263 -3.39 -16.64 -8.33
C ARG A 263 -2.15 -17.51 -8.52
N GLN A 264 -1.10 -17.23 -7.75
CA GLN A 264 0.13 -18.03 -7.71
C GLN A 264 0.49 -18.42 -6.27
N GLU A 265 1.30 -19.46 -6.14
CA GLU A 265 1.98 -19.77 -4.88
C GLU A 265 3.09 -18.73 -4.65
N ILE A 266 3.00 -18.01 -3.53
CA ILE A 266 4.00 -17.02 -3.14
C ILE A 266 4.89 -17.62 -2.05
N LYS A 267 6.18 -17.76 -2.35
CA LYS A 267 7.18 -18.27 -1.40
C LYS A 267 7.93 -17.12 -0.77
N THR A 268 7.96 -17.11 0.56
CA THR A 268 8.69 -16.11 1.35
C THR A 268 9.89 -16.74 2.03
N LYS A 269 11.03 -16.05 2.03
CA LYS A 269 12.26 -16.45 2.72
C LYS A 269 12.76 -15.30 3.60
N ALA A 270 13.04 -15.59 4.86
CA ALA A 270 13.67 -14.64 5.77
C ALA A 270 15.14 -14.40 5.39
N LEU A 271 15.54 -13.13 5.40
CA LEU A 271 16.91 -12.66 5.15
C LEU A 271 17.64 -12.27 6.44
N ASN A 272 16.87 -12.01 7.50
CA ASN A 272 17.41 -11.62 8.81
C ASN A 272 16.34 -11.85 9.92
N LYS A 273 16.68 -11.55 11.17
CA LYS A 273 15.78 -11.72 12.34
C LYS A 273 14.43 -10.98 12.20
N ALA A 274 14.39 -9.84 11.51
CA ALA A 274 13.13 -9.14 11.30
C ALA A 274 12.24 -9.94 10.33
N GLY A 275 12.81 -10.51 9.26
CA GLY A 275 12.12 -11.42 8.35
C GLY A 275 11.65 -12.70 9.03
N GLU A 276 12.45 -13.30 9.94
CA GLU A 276 12.00 -14.44 10.74
C GLU A 276 10.74 -14.13 11.55
N GLY A 277 10.69 -12.92 12.16
CA GLY A 277 9.52 -12.46 12.89
C GLY A 277 8.31 -12.27 11.99
N ASN A 278 8.49 -11.67 10.81
CA ASN A 278 7.42 -11.49 9.84
C ASN A 278 6.90 -12.83 9.29
N MET A 279 7.79 -13.77 8.97
CA MET A 279 7.39 -15.11 8.53
C MET A 279 6.57 -15.85 9.59
N ALA A 280 6.93 -15.74 10.87
CA ALA A 280 6.15 -16.33 11.96
C ALA A 280 4.73 -15.73 12.03
N ILE A 281 4.59 -14.41 11.81
CA ILE A 281 3.29 -13.75 11.71
C ILE A 281 2.53 -14.23 10.47
N SER A 282 3.17 -14.29 9.32
CA SER A 282 2.55 -14.78 8.08
C SER A 282 2.10 -16.24 8.20
N GLU A 283 2.88 -17.10 8.85
CA GLU A 283 2.49 -18.49 9.13
C GLU A 283 1.30 -18.57 10.09
N MET A 284 1.26 -17.73 11.12
CA MET A 284 0.10 -17.65 12.01
C MET A 284 -1.16 -17.19 11.26
N MET A 285 -1.04 -16.15 10.44
CA MET A 285 -2.14 -15.64 9.64
C MET A 285 -2.64 -16.66 8.60
N SER A 286 -1.74 -17.42 7.98
CA SER A 286 -2.13 -18.45 7.01
C SER A 286 -2.92 -19.61 7.62
N LYS A 287 -2.80 -19.84 8.94
CA LYS A 287 -3.56 -20.84 9.70
C LYS A 287 -4.90 -20.29 10.23
N ASP A 288 -5.12 -18.98 10.15
CA ASP A 288 -6.38 -18.35 10.53
C ASP A 288 -7.46 -18.66 9.48
N VAL A 289 -8.49 -19.39 9.88
CA VAL A 289 -9.62 -19.77 9.01
C VAL A 289 -10.34 -18.55 8.46
N VAL A 290 -10.46 -17.48 9.24
CA VAL A 290 -11.07 -16.21 8.79
C VAL A 290 -10.23 -15.58 7.68
N ASN A 291 -8.91 -15.54 7.87
CA ASN A 291 -7.99 -15.06 6.84
C ASN A 291 -8.13 -15.85 5.53
N GLN A 292 -8.19 -17.17 5.62
CA GLN A 292 -8.37 -18.04 4.45
C GLN A 292 -9.69 -17.76 3.73
N GLN A 293 -10.78 -17.63 4.48
CA GLN A 293 -12.12 -17.34 3.90
C GLN A 293 -12.18 -15.98 3.22
N GLU A 294 -11.65 -14.93 3.86
CA GLU A 294 -11.61 -13.58 3.30
C GLU A 294 -10.79 -13.50 2.00
N ASN A 295 -9.62 -14.14 1.99
CA ASN A 295 -8.78 -14.22 0.79
C ASN A 295 -9.47 -15.03 -0.31
N GLU A 296 -10.09 -16.16 0.02
CA GLU A 296 -10.73 -17.04 -0.95
C GLU A 296 -11.91 -16.34 -1.64
N GLU A 297 -12.75 -15.60 -0.89
CA GLU A 297 -13.85 -14.83 -1.48
C GLU A 297 -13.34 -13.79 -2.49
N LEU A 298 -12.22 -13.12 -2.19
CA LEU A 298 -11.58 -12.20 -3.12
C LEU A 298 -10.98 -12.92 -4.35
N TYR A 299 -10.28 -14.05 -4.13
CA TYR A 299 -9.74 -14.82 -5.24
C TYR A 299 -10.84 -15.27 -6.20
N GLN A 300 -11.97 -15.77 -5.68
CA GLN A 300 -13.11 -16.20 -6.50
C GLN A 300 -13.74 -15.04 -7.26
N ALA A 301 -13.91 -13.89 -6.62
CA ALA A 301 -14.51 -12.71 -7.26
C ALA A 301 -13.65 -12.14 -8.40
N PHE A 302 -12.33 -12.32 -8.35
CA PHE A 302 -11.38 -11.75 -9.32
C PHE A 302 -10.60 -12.79 -10.14
N ALA A 303 -11.06 -14.07 -10.15
CA ALA A 303 -10.39 -15.15 -10.87
C ALA A 303 -10.46 -15.02 -12.39
N GLU A 304 -11.52 -14.40 -12.89
CA GLU A 304 -11.79 -14.28 -14.33
C GLU A 304 -11.38 -12.90 -14.85
N TYR A 305 -10.97 -12.87 -16.12
CA TYR A 305 -10.69 -11.63 -16.82
C TYR A 305 -12.01 -10.92 -17.17
N GLU A 306 -12.17 -9.70 -16.67
CA GLU A 306 -13.34 -8.86 -16.91
C GLU A 306 -12.90 -7.48 -17.41
N GLU A 307 -13.58 -6.92 -18.41
CA GLU A 307 -13.28 -5.58 -18.95
C GLU A 307 -13.79 -4.43 -18.08
N SER A 308 -14.64 -4.74 -17.10
CA SER A 308 -15.19 -3.78 -16.13
C SER A 308 -15.41 -4.46 -14.77
N LEU A 309 -15.41 -3.67 -13.70
CA LEU A 309 -15.75 -4.18 -12.37
C LEU A 309 -17.18 -4.67 -12.32
N THR A 310 -17.35 -5.96 -12.01
CA THR A 310 -18.67 -6.59 -11.81
C THR A 310 -19.31 -6.12 -10.51
N ASN A 311 -20.62 -6.31 -10.37
CA ASN A 311 -21.32 -6.00 -9.12
C ASN A 311 -20.82 -6.85 -7.96
N GLU A 312 -20.44 -8.11 -8.21
CA GLU A 312 -19.89 -9.01 -7.21
C GLU A 312 -18.50 -8.52 -6.74
N GLN A 313 -17.62 -8.14 -7.66
CA GLN A 313 -16.31 -7.56 -7.31
C GLN A 313 -16.46 -6.29 -6.46
N LYS A 314 -17.40 -5.40 -6.82
CA LYS A 314 -17.70 -4.20 -6.03
C LYS A 314 -18.21 -4.54 -4.64
N ARG A 315 -19.14 -5.50 -4.54
CA ARG A 315 -19.71 -5.97 -3.27
C ARG A 315 -18.64 -6.53 -2.34
N VAL A 316 -17.80 -7.42 -2.86
CA VAL A 316 -16.74 -8.06 -2.05
C VAL A 316 -15.67 -7.03 -1.63
N CYS A 317 -15.29 -6.12 -2.53
CA CYS A 317 -14.36 -5.04 -2.18
C CYS A 317 -14.95 -4.05 -1.17
N ASP A 318 -16.23 -3.70 -1.27
CA ASP A 318 -16.86 -2.82 -0.26
C ASP A 318 -16.94 -3.51 1.10
N LYS A 319 -17.30 -4.81 1.13
CA LYS A 319 -17.33 -5.63 2.35
C LYS A 319 -16.00 -5.58 3.12
N TYR A 320 -14.89 -5.81 2.44
CA TYR A 320 -13.59 -5.91 3.10
C TYR A 320 -12.88 -4.56 3.21
N PHE A 321 -12.87 -3.78 2.15
CA PHE A 321 -12.08 -2.56 2.06
C PHE A 321 -12.88 -1.28 2.32
N GLY A 322 -14.21 -1.38 2.50
CA GLY A 322 -15.04 -0.25 2.85
C GLY A 322 -15.02 0.84 1.79
N LEU A 323 -15.24 0.50 0.50
CA LEU A 323 -15.20 1.48 -0.59
C LEU A 323 -16.18 2.64 -0.37
N SER A 324 -17.27 2.39 0.35
CA SER A 324 -18.31 3.35 0.71
C SER A 324 -18.00 4.20 1.96
N TYR A 325 -16.95 3.87 2.74
CA TYR A 325 -16.61 4.54 4.01
C TYR A 325 -15.75 5.80 3.87
N ILE A 326 -15.71 6.40 2.69
CA ILE A 326 -14.95 7.63 2.47
C ILE A 326 -15.47 8.76 3.37
N ARG A 327 -14.53 9.47 4.01
CA ARG A 327 -14.81 10.57 4.92
C ARG A 327 -14.53 11.93 4.31
N THR A 328 -15.29 12.92 4.71
CA THR A 328 -15.05 14.32 4.32
C THR A 328 -13.76 14.87 4.95
N LYS A 329 -13.32 16.02 4.47
CA LYS A 329 -12.14 16.72 5.03
C LYS A 329 -12.33 17.07 6.50
N GLU A 330 -13.52 17.51 6.87
CA GLU A 330 -13.92 17.89 8.23
C GLU A 330 -13.93 16.69 9.17
N GLU A 331 -14.45 15.56 8.71
CA GLU A 331 -14.44 14.30 9.47
C GLU A 331 -13.02 13.82 9.71
N ILE A 332 -12.18 13.72 8.65
CA ILE A 332 -10.77 13.35 8.81
C ILE A 332 -10.04 14.34 9.72
N PHE A 333 -10.26 15.65 9.55
CA PHE A 333 -9.68 16.66 10.43
C PHE A 333 -10.02 16.38 11.91
N SER A 334 -11.28 16.08 12.21
CA SER A 334 -11.71 15.80 13.58
C SER A 334 -11.06 14.57 14.20
N LEU A 335 -10.75 13.56 13.37
CA LEU A 335 -10.15 12.29 13.81
C LEU A 335 -8.64 12.40 14.05
N ILE A 336 -7.93 13.27 13.31
CA ILE A 336 -6.44 13.30 13.30
C ILE A 336 -5.81 14.57 13.88
N LYS A 337 -6.59 15.61 14.24
CA LYS A 337 -6.12 16.92 14.76
C LYS A 337 -5.38 16.84 16.11
#